data_c9d151b349aee3178a249091bc45e20c
#
_entry.id   c9d151b349aee3178a249091bc45e20c
#
_cell.length_a   1.000
_cell.length_b   1.000
_cell.length_c   1.000
_cell.angle_alpha   90.00
_cell.angle_beta   90.00
_cell.angle_gamma   90.00
#
_symmetry.space_group_name_H-M   'P 1'
#
loop_
_entity.id
_entity.type
_entity.pdbx_description
1 polymer ?
#
loop_
_entity_poly.entity_id
_entity_poly.type
_entity_poly.pdbx_seq_one_letter_code
_entity_poly.pdbx_strand_id
1 'polypeptide(L)'
;MIFFENGFAQPKNSYIAVNTLIARPLAMGGAFLAVDDDLAASLYNPANLGGGSKTRAFSFQLFLNPLTPGLALARREDFYNHSTSASAQAFATLGLLIKGLTLRAGPFEVGAILAEQTTNEIAIAASDLFEVNDYLDNQYSVLALRMRLAERVALGGSLGLYYQSLARKQREWQLRASYGITIAPWPNVLLGVSYLTMPVTPNGGYRNHPERFVNGSVNIGMSFRPYPGTIIAADIRNLVEDENKNEMVREPHFGIEQNLFSVLALRGGAFWKSEDERLAYTLGFGLIDSAKLLLGNPRGALPNWLLNYGAVVEKDNAGQRRWIHALTVGIRI
;
A
#
# COMPACT_ATOMS: atom_id res chain seq x y z
N MET A 1 18.37 -22.42 2.82
CA MET A 1 18.39 -22.12 4.26
C MET A 1 19.49 -21.09 4.48
N ILE A 2 19.17 -19.82 4.43
CA ILE A 2 20.13 -18.74 4.68
C ILE A 2 19.94 -18.39 6.15
N PHE A 3 20.80 -18.95 6.99
CA PHE A 3 20.95 -18.53 8.37
C PHE A 3 21.66 -17.19 8.37
N PHE A 4 20.96 -16.13 8.74
CA PHE A 4 21.60 -14.96 9.33
C PHE A 4 21.70 -15.18 10.84
N GLU A 5 22.46 -16.18 11.24
CA GLU A 5 22.98 -16.23 12.60
C GLU A 5 24.35 -15.59 12.62
N ASN A 6 24.46 -14.60 13.49
CA ASN A 6 25.66 -13.95 13.97
C ASN A 6 26.33 -12.86 13.10
N GLY A 7 26.13 -11.61 13.51
CA GLY A 7 27.08 -10.54 13.26
C GLY A 7 26.53 -9.14 12.99
N PHE A 8 25.28 -8.98 12.69
CA PHE A 8 24.67 -7.65 12.67
C PHE A 8 23.81 -7.51 13.92
N ALA A 9 24.22 -6.67 14.86
CA ALA A 9 23.34 -6.24 15.92
C ALA A 9 22.06 -5.75 15.27
N GLN A 10 20.94 -6.47 15.47
CA GLN A 10 19.65 -6.08 14.95
C GLN A 10 19.37 -4.68 15.47
N PRO A 11 19.14 -3.70 14.62
CA PRO A 11 18.75 -2.39 15.10
C PRO A 11 17.42 -2.58 15.83
N LYS A 12 17.39 -2.35 17.11
CA LYS A 12 16.23 -2.52 18.01
C LYS A 12 14.97 -1.74 17.58
N ASN A 13 15.04 -0.98 16.50
CA ASN A 13 14.03 -0.07 16.01
C ASN A 13 13.81 -0.23 14.50
N SER A 14 13.76 -1.45 13.99
CA SER A 14 13.46 -1.71 12.58
C SER A 14 12.26 -2.63 12.44
N TYR A 15 11.35 -2.31 11.52
CA TYR A 15 10.18 -3.10 11.17
C TYR A 15 10.17 -3.40 9.67
N ILE A 16 9.81 -4.61 9.28
CA ILE A 16 9.77 -5.00 7.87
C ILE A 16 8.36 -5.53 7.54
N ALA A 17 7.64 -4.81 6.68
CA ALA A 17 6.41 -5.29 6.08
C ALA A 17 6.70 -6.00 4.77
N VAL A 18 6.28 -7.25 4.66
CA VAL A 18 6.37 -8.02 3.41
C VAL A 18 4.98 -8.26 2.83
N ASN A 19 4.90 -8.57 1.55
CA ASN A 19 3.64 -8.81 0.85
C ASN A 19 2.69 -7.61 0.91
N THR A 20 3.22 -6.40 0.84
CA THR A 20 2.42 -5.20 0.88
C THR A 20 2.46 -4.47 -0.46
N LEU A 21 1.31 -3.99 -0.92
CA LEU A 21 1.21 -3.15 -2.12
C LEU A 21 1.63 -1.70 -1.83
N ILE A 22 1.76 -1.32 -0.56
CA ILE A 22 2.06 0.05 -0.18
C ILE A 22 3.55 0.43 -0.30
N ALA A 23 4.46 -0.49 -0.64
CA ALA A 23 5.89 -0.19 -0.72
C ALA A 23 6.21 0.97 -1.66
N ARG A 24 5.52 1.07 -2.81
CA ARG A 24 5.69 2.19 -3.74
C ARG A 24 5.13 3.50 -3.18
N PRO A 25 3.88 3.58 -2.70
CA PRO A 25 3.38 4.78 -2.02
C PRO A 25 4.23 5.18 -0.82
N LEU A 26 4.67 4.22 -0.01
CA LEU A 26 5.52 4.46 1.15
C LEU A 26 6.81 5.19 0.74
N ALA A 27 7.47 4.71 -0.31
CA ALA A 27 8.70 5.29 -0.83
C ALA A 27 8.51 6.73 -1.36
N MET A 28 7.27 7.09 -1.71
CA MET A 28 6.87 8.43 -2.14
C MET A 28 6.28 9.29 -1.00
N GLY A 29 6.67 9.03 0.24
CA GLY A 29 6.16 9.79 1.39
C GLY A 29 4.66 9.63 1.62
N GLY A 30 3.99 8.64 1.02
CA GLY A 30 2.54 8.51 1.05
C GLY A 30 1.79 9.52 0.19
N ALA A 31 2.46 10.38 -0.60
CA ALA A 31 1.85 11.28 -1.55
C ALA A 31 1.37 10.51 -2.79
N PHE A 32 0.19 9.92 -2.71
CA PHE A 32 -0.32 8.98 -3.71
C PHE A 32 -1.80 9.19 -4.08
N LEU A 33 -2.41 10.24 -3.58
CA LEU A 33 -3.83 10.54 -3.75
C LEU A 33 -4.22 10.89 -5.20
N ALA A 34 -3.27 11.38 -5.96
CA ALA A 34 -3.44 11.76 -7.35
C ALA A 34 -2.50 10.97 -8.29
N VAL A 35 -2.16 9.73 -7.94
CA VAL A 35 -1.39 8.83 -8.80
C VAL A 35 -2.31 7.70 -9.28
N ASP A 36 -2.51 7.56 -10.60
CA ASP A 36 -3.59 6.77 -11.21
C ASP A 36 -3.13 5.56 -12.03
N ASP A 37 -2.03 4.93 -11.68
CA ASP A 37 -1.40 3.90 -12.53
C ASP A 37 -1.18 2.54 -11.87
N ASP A 38 -1.72 2.33 -10.66
CA ASP A 38 -1.45 1.12 -9.88
C ASP A 38 -2.68 0.66 -9.09
N LEU A 39 -2.76 -0.64 -8.81
CA LEU A 39 -3.77 -1.19 -7.90
C LEU A 39 -3.63 -0.58 -6.50
N ALA A 40 -2.40 -0.34 -6.03
CA ALA A 40 -2.12 0.31 -4.76
C ALA A 40 -2.70 1.72 -4.65
N ALA A 41 -2.86 2.43 -5.77
CA ALA A 41 -3.45 3.77 -5.79
C ALA A 41 -4.89 3.80 -5.28
N SER A 42 -5.63 2.69 -5.45
CA SER A 42 -7.00 2.57 -4.95
C SER A 42 -7.10 2.60 -3.42
N LEU A 43 -6.02 2.29 -2.71
CA LEU A 43 -5.92 2.40 -1.26
C LEU A 43 -5.85 3.86 -0.77
N TYR A 44 -5.45 4.77 -1.63
CA TYR A 44 -5.34 6.21 -1.33
C TYR A 44 -6.50 7.01 -1.91
N ASN A 45 -6.96 6.62 -3.09
CA ASN A 45 -8.13 7.19 -3.75
C ASN A 45 -8.75 6.13 -4.67
N PRO A 46 -9.94 5.62 -4.39
CA PRO A 46 -10.58 4.60 -5.23
C PRO A 46 -10.77 5.04 -6.70
N ALA A 47 -10.87 6.37 -6.95
CA ALA A 47 -10.94 6.91 -8.31
C ALA A 47 -9.63 6.76 -9.11
N ASN A 48 -8.53 6.41 -8.45
CA ASN A 48 -7.23 6.17 -9.08
C ASN A 48 -6.93 4.69 -9.33
N LEU A 49 -7.91 3.81 -9.09
CA LEU A 49 -7.77 2.42 -9.47
C LEU A 49 -7.28 2.37 -10.93
N GLY A 50 -6.07 1.87 -11.13
CA GLY A 50 -5.43 1.77 -12.42
C GLY A 50 -4.98 0.36 -12.65
N GLY A 51 -5.20 -0.13 -13.83
CA GLY A 51 -4.77 -1.46 -14.16
C GLY A 51 -4.87 -1.69 -15.66
N GLY A 52 -3.75 -1.57 -16.34
CA GLY A 52 -3.66 -1.95 -17.72
C GLY A 52 -3.78 -0.80 -18.74
N SER A 53 -3.68 -1.19 -20.00
CA SER A 53 -3.65 -0.28 -21.14
C SER A 53 -4.92 0.58 -21.23
N LYS A 54 -4.76 1.88 -21.21
CA LYS A 54 -5.86 2.84 -21.41
C LYS A 54 -6.55 2.69 -22.78
N THR A 55 -5.91 1.99 -23.70
CA THR A 55 -6.40 1.79 -25.08
C THR A 55 -7.26 0.55 -25.27
N ARG A 56 -7.28 -0.38 -24.33
CA ARG A 56 -8.10 -1.60 -24.43
C ARG A 56 -9.45 -1.40 -23.75
N ALA A 57 -10.54 -1.76 -24.43
CA ALA A 57 -11.89 -1.75 -23.86
C ALA A 57 -12.05 -2.77 -22.74
N PHE A 58 -11.31 -3.87 -22.80
CA PHE A 58 -11.27 -4.92 -21.78
C PHE A 58 -9.82 -5.22 -21.39
N SER A 59 -9.58 -5.33 -20.09
CA SER A 59 -8.30 -5.84 -19.56
C SER A 59 -8.54 -6.55 -18.23
N PHE A 60 -7.80 -7.61 -18.02
CA PHE A 60 -7.74 -8.34 -16.77
C PHE A 60 -6.28 -8.39 -16.33
N GLN A 61 -6.02 -8.22 -15.05
CA GLN A 61 -4.71 -8.40 -14.46
C GLN A 61 -4.85 -9.13 -13.14
N LEU A 62 -3.96 -10.08 -12.92
CA LEU A 62 -3.84 -10.83 -11.69
C LEU A 62 -2.48 -10.51 -11.03
N PHE A 63 -2.52 -10.19 -9.76
CA PHE A 63 -1.35 -9.93 -8.95
C PHE A 63 -1.11 -11.12 -8.03
N LEU A 64 -0.02 -11.83 -8.27
CA LEU A 64 0.41 -12.96 -7.46
C LEU A 64 1.60 -12.53 -6.59
N ASN A 65 1.59 -12.94 -5.33
CA ASN A 65 2.71 -12.77 -4.43
C ASN A 65 3.27 -14.14 -4.02
N PRO A 66 4.42 -14.55 -4.53
CA PRO A 66 5.01 -15.84 -4.18
C PRO A 66 5.71 -15.85 -2.81
N LEU A 67 6.00 -14.68 -2.24
CA LEU A 67 6.80 -14.56 -1.01
C LEU A 67 6.04 -15.09 0.20
N THR A 68 4.78 -14.68 0.39
CA THR A 68 3.99 -15.08 1.56
C THR A 68 3.69 -16.58 1.61
N PRO A 69 3.26 -17.23 0.51
CA PRO A 69 3.16 -18.69 0.50
C PRO A 69 4.48 -19.40 0.81
N GLY A 70 5.60 -18.87 0.30
CA GLY A 70 6.93 -19.39 0.61
C GLY A 70 7.27 -19.31 2.09
N LEU A 71 6.97 -18.18 2.73
CA LEU A 71 7.14 -18.02 4.18
C LEU A 71 6.20 -18.93 4.97
N ALA A 72 4.93 -19.06 4.57
CA ALA A 72 3.95 -19.94 5.20
C ALA A 72 4.35 -21.41 5.12
N LEU A 73 4.96 -21.84 4.02
CA LEU A 73 5.50 -23.19 3.88
C LEU A 73 6.77 -23.40 4.70
N ALA A 74 7.65 -22.39 4.76
CA ALA A 74 8.90 -22.47 5.52
C ALA A 74 8.68 -22.45 7.04
N ARG A 75 7.61 -21.79 7.49
CA ARG A 75 7.22 -21.64 8.91
C ARG A 75 5.84 -22.23 9.17
N ARG A 76 5.58 -23.43 8.70
CA ARG A 76 4.27 -24.05 8.70
C ARG A 76 3.65 -24.17 10.10
N GLU A 77 4.45 -24.43 11.11
CA GLU A 77 4.00 -24.59 12.50
C GLU A 77 3.53 -23.25 13.10
N ASP A 78 4.11 -22.14 12.65
CA ASP A 78 3.75 -20.80 13.11
C ASP A 78 2.50 -20.26 12.41
N PHE A 79 2.32 -20.62 11.12
CA PHE A 79 1.18 -20.15 10.31
C PHE A 79 -0.10 -20.94 10.51
N TYR A 80 0.01 -22.23 10.82
CA TYR A 80 -1.14 -23.12 10.90
C TYR A 80 -1.19 -23.84 12.24
N ASN A 81 -2.35 -23.82 12.87
CA ASN A 81 -2.57 -24.62 14.07
C ASN A 81 -2.42 -26.12 13.75
N HIS A 82 -1.87 -26.87 14.67
CA HIS A 82 -1.70 -28.34 14.55
C HIS A 82 -2.99 -29.10 14.23
N SER A 83 -4.16 -28.52 14.54
CA SER A 83 -5.48 -29.10 14.25
C SER A 83 -5.98 -28.83 12.82
N THR A 84 -5.28 -28.01 12.03
CA THR A 84 -5.72 -27.63 10.69
C THR A 84 -5.41 -28.75 9.70
N SER A 85 -6.42 -29.22 8.95
CA SER A 85 -6.23 -30.28 7.95
C SER A 85 -5.29 -29.85 6.82
N ALA A 86 -4.59 -30.79 6.19
CA ALA A 86 -3.67 -30.50 5.09
C ALA A 86 -4.36 -29.78 3.90
N SER A 87 -5.61 -30.13 3.62
CA SER A 87 -6.40 -29.44 2.58
C SER A 87 -6.70 -27.99 2.94
N ALA A 88 -7.09 -27.72 4.18
CA ALA A 88 -7.33 -26.35 4.64
C ALA A 88 -6.05 -25.52 4.63
N GLN A 89 -4.91 -26.08 4.99
CA GLN A 89 -3.61 -25.43 4.87
C GLN A 89 -3.26 -25.10 3.42
N ALA A 90 -3.49 -26.04 2.49
CA ALA A 90 -3.26 -25.81 1.07
C ALA A 90 -4.14 -24.69 0.52
N PHE A 91 -5.43 -24.67 0.87
CA PHE A 91 -6.35 -23.61 0.49
C PHE A 91 -5.94 -22.25 1.05
N ALA A 92 -5.55 -22.18 2.32
CA ALA A 92 -5.06 -20.96 2.93
C ALA A 92 -3.78 -20.46 2.25
N THR A 93 -2.83 -21.38 1.96
CA THR A 93 -1.59 -21.04 1.23
C THR A 93 -1.89 -20.49 -0.18
N LEU A 94 -2.82 -21.11 -0.92
CA LEU A 94 -3.26 -20.61 -2.21
C LEU A 94 -3.92 -19.22 -2.10
N GLY A 95 -4.71 -19.00 -1.06
CA GLY A 95 -5.28 -17.68 -0.77
C GLY A 95 -4.22 -16.61 -0.56
N LEU A 96 -3.11 -16.95 0.07
CA LEU A 96 -1.98 -16.03 0.26
C LEU A 96 -1.21 -15.73 -1.03
N LEU A 97 -1.31 -16.60 -2.06
CA LEU A 97 -0.68 -16.38 -3.35
C LEU A 97 -1.35 -15.24 -4.13
N ILE A 98 -2.68 -15.12 -4.05
CA ILE A 98 -3.43 -14.11 -4.79
C ILE A 98 -3.46 -12.83 -3.97
N LYS A 99 -2.70 -11.82 -4.41
CA LYS A 99 -2.65 -10.52 -3.74
C LYS A 99 -3.75 -9.57 -4.20
N GLY A 100 -4.13 -9.67 -5.45
CA GLY A 100 -5.18 -8.84 -5.98
C GLY A 100 -5.46 -9.10 -7.44
N LEU A 101 -6.50 -8.46 -7.92
CA LEU A 101 -6.90 -8.50 -9.32
C LEU A 101 -7.48 -7.17 -9.76
N THR A 102 -7.40 -6.88 -11.05
CA THR A 102 -8.14 -5.78 -11.67
C THR A 102 -8.86 -6.26 -12.93
N LEU A 103 -10.06 -5.77 -13.12
CA LEU A 103 -10.88 -6.01 -14.28
C LEU A 103 -11.37 -4.67 -14.82
N ARG A 104 -11.14 -4.42 -16.10
CA ARG A 104 -11.66 -3.25 -16.80
C ARG A 104 -12.63 -3.67 -17.87
N ALA A 105 -13.77 -3.02 -17.92
CA ALA A 105 -14.80 -3.20 -18.94
C ALA A 105 -15.37 -1.81 -19.32
N GLY A 106 -14.95 -1.29 -20.44
CA GLY A 106 -15.35 0.06 -20.90
C GLY A 106 -14.96 1.16 -19.91
N PRO A 107 -15.94 1.94 -19.38
CA PRO A 107 -15.69 3.01 -18.42
C PRO A 107 -15.49 2.51 -16.99
N PHE A 108 -15.79 1.24 -16.70
CA PHE A 108 -15.74 0.66 -15.37
C PHE A 108 -14.43 -0.11 -15.15
N GLU A 109 -13.88 0.05 -13.97
CA GLU A 109 -12.74 -0.75 -13.48
C GLU A 109 -13.08 -1.27 -12.08
N VAL A 110 -12.92 -2.56 -11.87
CA VAL A 110 -13.07 -3.22 -10.58
C VAL A 110 -11.71 -3.73 -10.15
N GLY A 111 -11.36 -3.50 -8.91
CA GLY A 111 -10.13 -4.01 -8.31
C GLY A 111 -10.41 -4.69 -6.99
N ALA A 112 -9.73 -5.78 -6.73
CA ALA A 112 -9.73 -6.41 -5.42
C ALA A 112 -8.30 -6.52 -4.91
N ILE A 113 -8.12 -6.19 -3.63
CA ILE A 113 -6.87 -6.37 -2.87
C ILE A 113 -7.21 -7.35 -1.75
N LEU A 114 -6.41 -8.38 -1.61
CA LEU A 114 -6.66 -9.45 -0.65
C LEU A 114 -5.53 -9.49 0.38
N ALA A 115 -5.93 -9.62 1.63
CA ALA A 115 -5.02 -9.82 2.76
C ALA A 115 -3.83 -8.84 2.76
N GLU A 116 -4.13 -7.54 2.62
CA GLU A 116 -3.11 -6.50 2.79
C GLU A 116 -2.77 -6.36 4.26
N GLN A 117 -1.49 -6.32 4.58
CA GLN A 117 -1.04 -6.22 5.95
C GLN A 117 -1.30 -4.81 6.49
N THR A 118 -1.87 -4.74 7.67
CA THR A 118 -2.02 -3.48 8.39
C THR A 118 -0.72 -3.16 9.11
N THR A 119 -0.06 -2.11 8.70
CA THR A 119 1.16 -1.62 9.34
C THR A 119 0.81 -0.47 10.29
N ASN A 120 0.04 -0.75 11.35
CA ASN A 120 -0.23 0.27 12.35
C ASN A 120 0.91 0.36 13.38
N GLU A 121 1.01 1.49 14.08
CA GLU A 121 2.08 1.70 15.06
C GLU A 121 2.03 0.72 16.23
N ILE A 122 0.84 0.22 16.59
CA ILE A 122 0.66 -0.76 17.66
C ILE A 122 1.27 -2.10 17.25
N ALA A 123 1.03 -2.54 16.01
CA ALA A 123 1.66 -3.75 15.48
C ALA A 123 3.19 -3.59 15.39
N ILE A 124 3.66 -2.41 14.98
CA ILE A 124 5.09 -2.10 14.88
C ILE A 124 5.75 -2.06 16.27
N ALA A 125 5.09 -1.52 17.27
CA ALA A 125 5.64 -1.41 18.64
C ALA A 125 5.66 -2.76 19.37
N ALA A 126 4.78 -3.69 19.00
CA ALA A 126 4.63 -4.98 19.65
C ALA A 126 5.43 -6.10 18.99
N SER A 127 5.95 -5.91 17.77
CA SER A 127 6.63 -6.97 17.03
C SER A 127 8.15 -6.92 17.17
N ASP A 128 8.72 -8.03 17.57
CA ASP A 128 10.06 -8.39 17.15
C ASP A 128 10.05 -8.62 15.63
N LEU A 129 11.14 -8.25 14.95
CA LEU A 129 11.30 -8.36 13.51
C LEU A 129 10.70 -9.71 12.99
N PHE A 130 9.56 -9.70 12.33
CA PHE A 130 8.89 -10.88 11.82
C PHE A 130 8.16 -11.77 12.85
N GLU A 131 7.17 -11.29 13.54
CA GLU A 131 6.17 -12.17 14.11
C GLU A 131 5.12 -12.56 13.05
N VAL A 132 5.15 -13.81 12.65
CA VAL A 132 4.22 -14.39 11.68
C VAL A 132 2.77 -14.31 12.14
N ASN A 133 2.52 -14.38 13.44
CA ASN A 133 1.20 -14.21 14.03
C ASN A 133 0.59 -12.85 13.72
N ASP A 134 1.39 -11.79 13.66
CA ASP A 134 0.91 -10.45 13.32
C ASP A 134 0.45 -10.34 11.88
N TYR A 135 1.01 -11.13 10.97
CA TYR A 135 0.61 -11.12 9.56
C TYR A 135 -0.84 -11.58 9.35
N LEU A 136 -1.26 -12.65 10.02
CA LEU A 136 -2.62 -13.18 9.91
C LEU A 136 -3.62 -12.42 10.80
N ASP A 137 -3.13 -11.79 11.85
CA ASP A 137 -3.95 -11.14 12.86
C ASP A 137 -4.29 -9.67 12.52
N ASN A 138 -3.56 -9.06 11.58
CA ASN A 138 -3.76 -7.65 11.21
C ASN A 138 -3.75 -7.48 9.70
N GLN A 139 -4.88 -7.74 9.07
CA GLN A 139 -5.01 -7.64 7.62
C GLN A 139 -6.32 -7.01 7.19
N TYR A 140 -6.35 -6.54 5.97
CA TYR A 140 -7.58 -6.05 5.36
C TYR A 140 -7.67 -6.46 3.88
N SER A 141 -8.90 -6.54 3.40
CA SER A 141 -9.19 -6.76 1.99
C SER A 141 -10.06 -5.62 1.48
N VAL A 142 -9.83 -5.20 0.24
CA VAL A 142 -10.54 -4.08 -0.37
C VAL A 142 -11.12 -4.50 -1.71
N LEU A 143 -12.40 -4.18 -1.91
CA LEU A 143 -13.04 -4.21 -3.22
C LEU A 143 -13.26 -2.77 -3.67
N ALA A 144 -12.64 -2.38 -4.78
CA ALA A 144 -12.72 -1.04 -5.33
C ALA A 144 -13.43 -1.05 -6.68
N LEU A 145 -14.23 -0.01 -6.93
CA LEU A 145 -14.89 0.26 -8.19
C LEU A 145 -14.51 1.67 -8.64
N ARG A 146 -14.06 1.79 -9.87
CA ARG A 146 -13.84 3.08 -10.54
C ARG A 146 -14.77 3.19 -11.74
N MET A 147 -15.34 4.37 -11.92
CA MET A 147 -16.12 4.75 -13.09
C MET A 147 -15.52 6.00 -13.73
N ARG A 148 -15.18 5.90 -14.99
CA ARG A 148 -14.76 7.06 -15.80
C ARG A 148 -15.97 7.75 -16.36
N LEU A 149 -16.27 8.96 -15.86
CA LEU A 149 -17.39 9.78 -16.34
C LEU A 149 -17.03 10.48 -17.65
N ALA A 150 -15.79 10.90 -17.78
CA ALA A 150 -15.23 11.57 -18.95
C ALA A 150 -13.74 11.24 -19.08
N GLU A 151 -13.10 11.68 -20.15
CA GLU A 151 -11.65 11.44 -20.35
C GLU A 151 -10.79 11.97 -19.19
N ARG A 152 -11.28 13.00 -18.50
CA ARG A 152 -10.56 13.75 -17.48
C ARG A 152 -11.16 13.65 -16.07
N VAL A 153 -12.24 12.90 -15.90
CA VAL A 153 -12.96 12.81 -14.62
C VAL A 153 -13.26 11.36 -14.31
N ALA A 154 -12.86 10.91 -13.14
CA ALA A 154 -13.20 9.60 -12.62
C ALA A 154 -13.77 9.70 -11.21
N LEU A 155 -14.73 8.85 -10.90
CA LEU A 155 -15.26 8.60 -9.57
C LEU A 155 -14.84 7.20 -9.12
N GLY A 156 -14.66 7.03 -7.83
CA GLY A 156 -14.35 5.72 -7.26
C GLY A 156 -15.01 5.53 -5.91
N GLY A 157 -15.33 4.27 -5.62
CA GLY A 157 -15.76 3.82 -4.32
C GLY A 157 -15.07 2.51 -3.96
N SER A 158 -14.88 2.27 -2.69
CA SER A 158 -14.36 0.98 -2.23
C SER A 158 -15.02 0.55 -0.93
N LEU A 159 -15.06 -0.79 -0.74
CA LEU A 159 -15.45 -1.43 0.51
C LEU A 159 -14.24 -2.17 1.05
N GLY A 160 -13.85 -1.84 2.26
CA GLY A 160 -12.75 -2.47 2.99
C GLY A 160 -13.28 -3.34 4.11
N LEU A 161 -12.85 -4.59 4.16
CA LEU A 161 -13.07 -5.50 5.28
C LEU A 161 -11.78 -5.58 6.07
N TYR A 162 -11.79 -5.06 7.28
CA TYR A 162 -10.65 -4.98 8.18
C TYR A 162 -10.76 -6.04 9.26
N TYR A 163 -9.68 -6.70 9.52
CA TYR A 163 -9.55 -7.70 10.57
C TYR A 163 -8.39 -7.32 11.49
N GLN A 164 -8.67 -7.24 12.77
CA GLN A 164 -7.67 -7.00 13.80
C GLN A 164 -7.86 -7.99 14.95
N SER A 165 -6.76 -8.56 15.41
CA SER A 165 -6.70 -9.30 16.66
C SER A 165 -6.07 -8.40 17.73
N LEU A 166 -6.89 -7.94 18.67
CA LEU A 166 -6.44 -7.24 19.86
C LEU A 166 -6.13 -8.28 20.93
N ALA A 167 -4.85 -8.46 21.27
CA ALA A 167 -4.39 -9.30 22.38
C ALA A 167 -5.05 -10.69 22.41
N ARG A 168 -4.70 -11.59 21.47
CA ARG A 168 -5.01 -13.04 21.41
C ARG A 168 -6.47 -13.49 21.70
N LYS A 169 -7.38 -12.61 22.11
CA LYS A 169 -8.73 -12.98 22.55
C LYS A 169 -9.88 -12.16 21.97
N GLN A 170 -9.63 -10.99 21.41
CA GLN A 170 -10.66 -10.16 20.80
C GLN A 170 -10.38 -9.99 19.31
N ARG A 171 -11.20 -10.66 18.50
CA ARG A 171 -11.19 -10.54 17.04
C ARG A 171 -12.26 -9.54 16.64
N GLU A 172 -11.84 -8.46 16.01
CA GLU A 172 -12.77 -7.45 15.52
C GLU A 172 -12.75 -7.40 13.98
N TRP A 173 -13.96 -7.38 13.43
CA TRP A 173 -14.17 -7.18 12.00
C TRP A 173 -14.86 -5.85 11.78
N GLN A 174 -14.34 -5.05 10.88
CA GLN A 174 -14.97 -3.80 10.50
C GLN A 174 -15.13 -3.71 8.99
N LEU A 175 -16.37 -3.42 8.55
CA LEU A 175 -16.66 -3.09 7.15
C LEU A 175 -16.75 -1.57 7.02
N ARG A 176 -15.98 -0.99 6.11
CA ARG A 176 -15.91 0.45 5.87
C ARG A 176 -15.95 0.78 4.39
N ALA A 177 -16.50 1.94 4.07
CA ALA A 177 -16.55 2.44 2.70
C ALA A 177 -15.66 3.67 2.54
N SER A 178 -14.94 3.73 1.43
CA SER A 178 -14.17 4.90 1.01
C SER A 178 -14.61 5.33 -0.38
N TYR A 179 -14.46 6.60 -0.69
CA TYR A 179 -14.83 7.15 -2.01
C TYR A 179 -13.92 8.30 -2.38
N GLY A 180 -13.85 8.58 -3.67
CA GLY A 180 -13.03 9.67 -4.16
C GLY A 180 -13.36 10.08 -5.58
N ILE A 181 -12.78 11.21 -5.93
CA ILE A 181 -12.85 11.80 -7.27
C ILE A 181 -11.44 12.15 -7.73
N THR A 182 -11.22 12.01 -9.02
CA THR A 182 -9.99 12.42 -9.68
C THR A 182 -10.32 13.25 -10.92
N ILE A 183 -9.62 14.36 -11.08
CA ILE A 183 -9.79 15.29 -12.19
C ILE A 183 -8.42 15.56 -12.82
N ALA A 184 -8.33 15.47 -14.14
CA ALA A 184 -7.13 15.80 -14.92
C ALA A 184 -7.36 17.14 -15.67
N PRO A 185 -7.15 18.31 -15.04
CA PRO A 185 -7.37 19.60 -15.70
C PRO A 185 -6.44 19.76 -16.91
N TRP A 186 -5.25 19.20 -16.84
CA TRP A 186 -4.27 19.14 -17.95
C TRP A 186 -3.74 17.69 -18.10
N PRO A 187 -3.18 17.34 -19.25
CA PRO A 187 -2.68 15.98 -19.50
C PRO A 187 -1.59 15.52 -18.52
N ASN A 188 -0.86 16.45 -17.95
CA ASN A 188 0.26 16.20 -17.04
C ASN A 188 -0.04 16.55 -15.58
N VAL A 189 -1.26 16.97 -15.24
CA VAL A 189 -1.70 17.32 -13.88
C VAL A 189 -2.91 16.49 -13.51
N LEU A 190 -2.86 15.87 -12.36
CA LEU A 190 -3.97 15.13 -11.77
C LEU A 190 -4.27 15.72 -10.39
N LEU A 191 -5.53 15.96 -10.11
CA LEU A 191 -6.05 16.39 -8.80
C LEU A 191 -6.91 15.26 -8.24
N GLY A 192 -6.77 14.99 -6.96
CA GLY A 192 -7.54 13.96 -6.27
C GLY A 192 -8.12 14.46 -4.96
N VAL A 193 -9.33 14.05 -4.67
CA VAL A 193 -9.97 14.19 -3.35
C VAL A 193 -10.53 12.86 -2.97
N SER A 194 -10.32 12.45 -1.72
CA SER A 194 -10.91 11.21 -1.21
C SER A 194 -11.37 11.36 0.23
N TYR A 195 -12.40 10.61 0.58
CA TYR A 195 -12.73 10.26 1.94
C TYR A 195 -12.31 8.81 2.16
N LEU A 196 -11.35 8.59 3.01
CA LEU A 196 -10.80 7.28 3.30
C LEU A 196 -11.18 6.84 4.70
N THR A 197 -11.58 5.58 4.81
CA THR A 197 -11.73 4.88 6.07
C THR A 197 -10.72 3.73 6.07
N MET A 198 -9.48 4.04 6.37
CA MET A 198 -8.39 3.07 6.35
C MET A 198 -7.77 2.92 7.74
N PRO A 199 -7.15 1.77 8.02
CA PRO A 199 -6.28 1.65 9.17
C PRO A 199 -5.17 2.68 9.10
N VAL A 200 -4.74 3.14 10.25
CA VAL A 200 -3.56 4.01 10.34
C VAL A 200 -2.35 3.30 9.72
N THR A 201 -1.68 3.96 8.81
CA THR A 201 -0.51 3.43 8.11
C THR A 201 0.77 4.10 8.63
N PRO A 202 1.96 3.50 8.40
CA PRO A 202 3.22 4.14 8.78
C PRO A 202 3.45 5.51 8.15
N ASN A 203 2.74 5.81 7.06
CA ASN A 203 2.82 7.09 6.35
C ASN A 203 2.00 8.21 7.00
N GLY A 204 1.77 8.17 8.26
CA GLY A 204 0.88 9.08 8.94
C GLY A 204 -0.57 8.58 8.90
N GLY A 205 -1.32 8.98 9.84
CA GLY A 205 -2.71 8.63 10.02
C GLY A 205 -3.09 9.09 11.40
N TYR A 206 -3.58 10.33 11.48
CA TYR A 206 -4.03 10.87 12.75
C TYR A 206 -5.21 10.06 13.29
N ARG A 207 -5.17 9.72 14.56
CA ARG A 207 -6.25 9.05 15.27
C ARG A 207 -7.03 10.03 16.10
N ASN A 208 -8.21 10.40 15.64
CA ASN A 208 -9.16 11.16 16.46
C ASN A 208 -9.63 10.36 17.67
N HIS A 209 -9.69 9.05 17.51
CA HIS A 209 -10.16 8.13 18.51
C HIS A 209 -9.15 6.99 18.65
N PRO A 210 -8.24 7.04 19.65
CA PRO A 210 -7.21 6.01 19.87
C PRO A 210 -7.78 4.60 20.00
N GLU A 211 -9.03 4.50 20.49
CA GLU A 211 -9.75 3.25 20.65
C GLU A 211 -10.30 2.66 19.34
N ARG A 212 -10.31 3.45 18.24
CA ARG A 212 -10.81 3.00 16.95
C ARG A 212 -9.67 2.54 16.07
N PHE A 213 -9.81 1.37 15.52
CA PHE A 213 -8.87 0.79 14.56
C PHE A 213 -8.86 1.51 13.21
N VAL A 214 -10.01 2.02 12.78
CA VAL A 214 -10.19 2.69 11.48
C VAL A 214 -10.84 4.05 11.70
N ASN A 215 -10.17 5.10 11.26
CA ASN A 215 -10.70 6.45 11.26
C ASN A 215 -11.04 6.89 9.83
N GLY A 216 -12.06 7.74 9.72
CA GLY A 216 -12.39 8.41 8.46
C GLY A 216 -11.62 9.73 8.33
N SER A 217 -11.10 10.01 7.14
CA SER A 217 -10.41 11.27 6.87
C SER A 217 -10.67 11.77 5.46
N VAL A 218 -10.74 13.10 5.31
CA VAL A 218 -10.71 13.76 4.01
C VAL A 218 -9.26 14.01 3.60
N ASN A 219 -8.95 13.78 2.33
CA ASN A 219 -7.61 13.92 1.80
C ASN A 219 -7.68 14.62 0.44
N ILE A 220 -6.73 15.50 0.17
CA ILE A 220 -6.63 16.27 -1.07
C ILE A 220 -5.21 16.12 -1.59
N GLY A 221 -5.05 15.84 -2.88
CA GLY A 221 -3.74 15.66 -3.47
C GLY A 221 -3.65 16.13 -4.91
N MET A 222 -2.42 16.33 -5.33
CA MET A 222 -2.06 16.70 -6.69
C MET A 222 -0.83 15.90 -7.13
N SER A 223 -0.81 15.50 -8.40
CA SER A 223 0.42 15.03 -9.05
C SER A 223 0.67 15.80 -10.35
N PHE A 224 1.96 15.96 -10.63
CA PHE A 224 2.46 16.63 -11.83
C PHE A 224 3.50 15.73 -12.51
N ARG A 225 3.37 15.56 -13.82
CA ARG A 225 4.28 14.79 -14.66
C ARG A 225 5.00 15.71 -15.64
N PRO A 226 6.13 16.35 -15.22
CA PRO A 226 6.87 17.29 -16.07
C PRO A 226 7.45 16.63 -17.32
N TYR A 227 7.90 15.40 -17.19
CA TYR A 227 8.52 14.60 -18.26
C TYR A 227 8.03 13.16 -18.21
N PRO A 228 8.14 12.41 -19.34
CA PRO A 228 7.90 10.97 -19.32
C PRO A 228 8.75 10.27 -18.26
N GLY A 229 8.10 9.52 -17.38
CA GLY A 229 8.78 8.79 -16.31
C GLY A 229 9.03 9.57 -15.02
N THR A 230 8.66 10.86 -14.95
CA THR A 230 8.77 11.65 -13.72
C THR A 230 7.40 11.92 -13.14
N ILE A 231 7.22 11.66 -11.86
CA ILE A 231 6.02 12.00 -11.09
C ILE A 231 6.46 12.82 -9.88
N ILE A 232 5.85 13.98 -9.69
CA ILE A 232 5.95 14.79 -8.48
C ILE A 232 4.54 14.82 -7.87
N ALA A 233 4.41 14.45 -6.62
CA ALA A 233 3.12 14.39 -5.92
C ALA A 233 3.17 15.16 -4.61
N ALA A 234 2.06 15.80 -4.27
CA ALA A 234 1.87 16.48 -3.00
C ALA A 234 0.44 16.27 -2.53
N ASP A 235 0.29 15.82 -1.28
CA ASP A 235 -1.00 15.56 -0.65
C ASP A 235 -1.08 16.33 0.67
N ILE A 236 -2.28 16.72 1.05
CA ILE A 236 -2.65 17.08 2.42
C ILE A 236 -3.62 15.99 2.88
N ARG A 237 -3.20 15.22 3.86
CA ARG A 237 -3.93 14.07 4.36
C ARG A 237 -4.49 14.34 5.76
N ASN A 238 -5.45 13.51 6.14
CA ASN A 238 -6.06 13.51 7.47
C ASN A 238 -6.63 14.88 7.86
N LEU A 239 -7.31 15.54 6.91
CA LEU A 239 -8.09 16.72 7.18
C LEU A 239 -9.28 16.34 8.05
N VAL A 240 -9.11 16.42 9.36
CA VAL A 240 -10.10 16.13 10.39
C VAL A 240 -10.00 17.18 11.47
N GLU A 241 -11.11 17.42 12.15
CA GLU A 241 -11.13 18.26 13.33
C GLU A 241 -10.64 17.44 14.55
N ASP A 242 -9.65 17.99 15.25
CA ASP A 242 -9.25 17.45 16.54
C ASP A 242 -10.19 17.99 17.62
N GLU A 243 -11.13 17.19 18.06
CA GLU A 243 -12.12 17.57 19.09
C GLU A 243 -11.47 18.01 20.40
N ASN A 244 -10.26 17.54 20.71
CA ASN A 244 -9.56 17.88 21.94
C ASN A 244 -8.83 19.22 21.85
N LYS A 245 -8.31 19.57 20.66
CA LYS A 245 -7.54 20.80 20.44
C LYS A 245 -8.33 21.91 19.76
N ASN A 246 -9.54 21.58 19.25
CA ASN A 246 -10.35 22.49 18.44
C ASN A 246 -9.59 23.03 17.21
N GLU A 247 -8.67 22.23 16.67
CA GLU A 247 -7.82 22.56 15.54
C GLU A 247 -7.99 21.53 14.43
N MET A 248 -7.76 21.94 13.21
CA MET A 248 -7.79 21.03 12.06
C MET A 248 -6.43 20.37 11.88
N VAL A 249 -6.42 19.04 11.97
CA VAL A 249 -5.24 18.23 11.67
C VAL A 249 -4.92 18.32 10.19
N ARG A 250 -3.64 18.43 9.87
CA ARG A 250 -3.15 18.49 8.49
C ARG A 250 -1.81 17.76 8.41
N GLU A 251 -1.75 16.76 7.58
CA GLU A 251 -0.51 16.02 7.34
C GLU A 251 -0.06 16.23 5.89
N PRO A 252 0.86 17.15 5.63
CA PRO A 252 1.44 17.34 4.31
C PRO A 252 2.38 16.19 3.97
N HIS A 253 2.22 15.67 2.75
CA HIS A 253 3.01 14.61 2.15
C HIS A 253 3.60 15.11 0.84
N PHE A 254 4.83 14.74 0.56
CA PHE A 254 5.51 15.03 -0.67
C PHE A 254 6.25 13.81 -1.19
N GLY A 255 6.18 13.57 -2.50
CA GLY A 255 6.84 12.45 -3.14
C GLY A 255 7.31 12.75 -4.56
N ILE A 256 8.40 12.09 -4.92
CA ILE A 256 8.94 12.09 -6.28
C ILE A 256 9.26 10.66 -6.70
N GLU A 257 8.91 10.34 -7.94
CA GLU A 257 9.33 9.12 -8.63
C GLU A 257 10.00 9.48 -9.94
N GLN A 258 11.15 8.88 -10.18
CA GLN A 258 11.86 8.98 -11.45
C GLN A 258 12.10 7.60 -12.04
N ASN A 259 11.52 7.34 -13.20
CA ASN A 259 11.74 6.12 -13.94
C ASN A 259 13.02 6.24 -14.77
N LEU A 260 13.89 5.27 -14.62
CA LEU A 260 15.15 5.16 -15.35
C LEU A 260 15.03 4.03 -16.38
N PHE A 261 15.33 4.35 -17.63
CA PHE A 261 15.34 3.38 -18.74
C PHE A 261 14.02 2.61 -18.92
N SER A 262 12.89 3.12 -18.36
CA SER A 262 11.59 2.45 -18.34
C SER A 262 11.57 1.08 -17.64
N VAL A 263 12.58 0.77 -16.85
CA VAL A 263 12.75 -0.51 -16.15
C VAL A 263 12.82 -0.32 -14.64
N LEU A 264 13.57 0.67 -14.19
CA LEU A 264 13.80 0.96 -12.78
C LEU A 264 13.12 2.26 -12.40
N ALA A 265 12.62 2.33 -11.16
CA ALA A 265 12.17 3.56 -10.54
C ALA A 265 12.99 3.87 -9.30
N LEU A 266 13.39 5.12 -9.15
CA LEU A 266 13.90 5.67 -7.90
C LEU A 266 12.83 6.57 -7.29
N ARG A 267 12.70 6.52 -5.98
CA ARG A 267 11.65 7.23 -5.23
C ARG A 267 12.21 7.89 -3.99
N GLY A 268 11.65 9.03 -3.67
CA GLY A 268 11.94 9.73 -2.42
C GLY A 268 10.74 10.56 -2.01
N GLY A 269 10.66 10.87 -0.74
CA GLY A 269 9.58 11.68 -0.21
C GLY A 269 9.79 12.08 1.23
N ALA A 270 8.84 12.85 1.74
CA ALA A 270 8.77 13.26 3.13
C ALA A 270 7.32 13.50 3.51
N PHE A 271 7.00 13.33 4.78
CA PHE A 271 5.70 13.66 5.32
C PHE A 271 5.77 14.12 6.77
N TRP A 272 4.82 14.94 7.15
CA TRP A 272 4.65 15.41 8.50
C TRP A 272 3.62 14.56 9.23
N LYS A 273 3.95 14.07 10.42
CA LYS A 273 3.04 13.39 11.33
C LYS A 273 2.52 14.39 12.35
N SER A 274 1.24 14.65 12.34
CA SER A 274 0.62 15.60 13.27
C SER A 274 0.57 15.06 14.70
N GLU A 275 0.42 13.75 14.87
CA GLU A 275 0.34 13.11 16.18
C GLU A 275 1.62 13.34 17.01
N ASP A 276 2.77 13.20 16.37
CA ASP A 276 4.09 13.30 17.00
C ASP A 276 4.80 14.62 16.71
N GLU A 277 4.20 15.50 15.90
CA GLU A 277 4.83 16.74 15.39
C GLU A 277 6.20 16.49 14.74
N ARG A 278 6.30 15.47 13.89
CA ARG A 278 7.58 14.99 13.34
C ARG A 278 7.57 14.90 11.84
N LEU A 279 8.75 15.16 11.30
CA LEU A 279 9.05 14.95 9.89
C LEU A 279 9.67 13.55 9.69
N ALA A 280 9.07 12.78 8.80
CA ALA A 280 9.59 11.50 8.33
C ALA A 280 10.09 11.64 6.90
N TYR A 281 11.16 10.93 6.58
CA TYR A 281 11.73 10.86 5.24
C TYR A 281 11.56 9.47 4.66
N THR A 282 11.38 9.41 3.34
CA THR A 282 11.20 8.14 2.66
C THR A 282 12.13 8.02 1.47
N LEU A 283 12.50 6.79 1.17
CA LEU A 283 13.27 6.45 -0.02
C LEU A 283 12.87 5.06 -0.51
N GLY A 284 13.10 4.81 -1.79
CA GLY A 284 12.84 3.48 -2.33
C GLY A 284 13.21 3.33 -3.79
N PHE A 285 13.09 2.10 -4.23
CA PHE A 285 13.30 1.74 -5.63
C PHE A 285 12.30 0.67 -6.06
N GLY A 286 12.17 0.48 -7.37
CA GLY A 286 11.30 -0.55 -7.91
C GLY A 286 11.72 -1.01 -9.29
N LEU A 287 11.33 -2.25 -9.62
CA LEU A 287 11.39 -2.80 -10.96
C LEU A 287 10.02 -2.59 -11.61
N ILE A 288 9.99 -1.83 -12.71
CA ILE A 288 8.74 -1.43 -13.40
C ILE A 288 8.37 -2.44 -14.47
N ASP A 289 9.36 -2.91 -15.25
CA ASP A 289 9.18 -3.81 -16.38
C ASP A 289 10.31 -4.83 -16.47
N SER A 290 10.11 -5.97 -15.83
CA SER A 290 11.09 -7.06 -15.85
C SER A 290 11.12 -7.77 -17.20
N ALA A 291 10.03 -7.82 -17.94
CA ALA A 291 9.99 -8.45 -19.25
C ALA A 291 10.86 -7.68 -20.25
N LYS A 292 10.84 -6.35 -20.16
CA LYS A 292 11.70 -5.50 -20.95
C LYS A 292 13.19 -5.66 -20.59
N LEU A 293 13.49 -5.82 -19.29
CA LEU A 293 14.84 -6.03 -18.80
C LEU A 293 15.43 -7.36 -19.30
N LEU A 294 14.64 -8.44 -19.23
CA LEU A 294 15.11 -9.80 -19.51
C LEU A 294 15.09 -10.14 -21.01
N LEU A 295 14.12 -9.63 -21.75
CA LEU A 295 13.79 -10.05 -23.11
C LEU A 295 13.85 -8.91 -24.14
N GLY A 296 14.26 -7.72 -23.72
CA GLY A 296 14.29 -6.53 -24.58
C GLY A 296 12.89 -5.96 -24.80
N ASN A 297 12.32 -6.12 -26.00
CA ASN A 297 10.98 -5.60 -26.33
C ASN A 297 10.06 -6.76 -26.76
N PRO A 298 9.57 -7.58 -25.81
CA PRO A 298 8.76 -8.75 -26.14
C PRO A 298 7.43 -8.33 -26.79
N ARG A 299 7.06 -9.02 -27.84
CA ARG A 299 5.74 -8.88 -28.46
C ARG A 299 4.78 -9.83 -27.74
N GLY A 300 3.88 -9.29 -26.93
CA GLY A 300 2.84 -10.07 -26.25
C GLY A 300 2.67 -9.72 -24.78
N ALA A 301 1.62 -10.25 -24.15
CA ALA A 301 1.41 -10.14 -22.71
C ALA A 301 2.23 -11.23 -22.01
N LEU A 302 3.39 -10.85 -21.51
CA LEU A 302 4.22 -11.73 -20.70
C LEU A 302 4.02 -11.40 -19.21
N PRO A 303 4.17 -12.39 -18.32
CA PRO A 303 4.21 -12.14 -16.90
C PRO A 303 5.28 -11.11 -16.56
N ASN A 304 4.90 -10.10 -15.78
CA ASN A 304 5.80 -9.05 -15.37
C ASN A 304 6.08 -9.15 -13.88
N TRP A 305 7.35 -9.31 -13.52
CA TRP A 305 7.78 -9.29 -12.12
C TRP A 305 7.74 -7.88 -11.59
N LEU A 306 7.13 -7.72 -10.44
CA LEU A 306 7.08 -6.50 -9.68
C LEU A 306 8.00 -6.64 -8.48
N LEU A 307 8.90 -5.69 -8.34
CA LEU A 307 9.71 -5.55 -7.14
C LEU A 307 9.64 -4.10 -6.72
N ASN A 308 9.10 -3.82 -5.54
CA ASN A 308 9.15 -2.50 -4.96
C ASN A 308 9.68 -2.58 -3.53
N TYR A 309 10.59 -1.72 -3.22
CA TYR A 309 11.11 -1.50 -1.88
C TYR A 309 10.91 -0.05 -1.51
N GLY A 310 10.43 0.17 -0.28
CA GLY A 310 10.31 1.47 0.34
C GLY A 310 10.78 1.43 1.77
N ALA A 311 11.39 2.50 2.23
CA ALA A 311 11.79 2.68 3.61
C ALA A 311 11.36 4.04 4.12
N VAL A 312 10.91 4.09 5.37
CA VAL A 312 10.67 5.31 6.13
C VAL A 312 11.71 5.41 7.22
N VAL A 313 12.25 6.60 7.39
CA VAL A 313 13.15 6.96 8.47
C VAL A 313 12.50 8.06 9.27
N GLU A 314 12.27 7.81 10.53
CA GLU A 314 11.69 8.78 11.46
C GLU A 314 12.39 8.71 12.82
N LYS A 315 12.13 9.68 13.68
CA LYS A 315 12.56 9.62 15.09
C LYS A 315 11.41 9.08 15.92
N ASP A 316 11.69 8.18 16.86
CA ASP A 316 10.73 7.74 17.86
C ASP A 316 10.55 8.77 19.00
N ASN A 317 9.70 8.45 19.97
CA ASN A 317 9.43 9.32 21.12
C ASN A 317 10.66 9.55 22.00
N ALA A 318 11.65 8.65 21.94
CA ALA A 318 12.92 8.78 22.65
C ALA A 318 13.99 9.54 21.82
N GLY A 319 13.64 10.04 20.63
CA GLY A 319 14.54 10.70 19.69
C GLY A 319 15.47 9.76 18.93
N GLN A 320 15.30 8.44 19.07
CA GLN A 320 16.09 7.44 18.35
C GLN A 320 15.53 7.26 16.93
N ARG A 321 16.41 6.92 15.98
CA ARG A 321 15.97 6.65 14.60
C ARG A 321 15.25 5.30 14.53
N ARG A 322 14.07 5.31 13.95
CA ARG A 322 13.29 4.13 13.62
C ARG A 322 13.23 3.95 12.09
N TRP A 323 13.35 2.71 11.65
CA TRP A 323 13.27 2.35 10.25
C TRP A 323 12.05 1.46 10.01
N ILE A 324 11.24 1.80 9.02
CA ILE A 324 10.13 0.98 8.58
C ILE A 324 10.41 0.62 7.12
N HIS A 325 10.49 -0.66 6.85
CA HIS A 325 10.75 -1.19 5.51
C HIS A 325 9.49 -1.84 4.97
N ALA A 326 9.21 -1.64 3.69
CA ALA A 326 8.14 -2.31 2.99
C ALA A 326 8.68 -2.95 1.71
N LEU A 327 8.31 -4.19 1.47
CA LEU A 327 8.74 -4.96 0.31
C LEU A 327 7.51 -5.52 -0.40
N THR A 328 7.41 -5.26 -1.70
CA THR A 328 6.47 -5.92 -2.60
C THR A 328 7.26 -6.80 -3.57
N VAL A 329 6.95 -8.07 -3.58
CA VAL A 329 7.42 -9.01 -4.62
C VAL A 329 6.20 -9.63 -5.25
N GLY A 330 6.03 -9.50 -6.54
CA GLY A 330 4.83 -9.99 -7.20
C GLY A 330 5.03 -10.33 -8.67
N ILE A 331 4.06 -11.03 -9.20
CA ILE A 331 3.95 -11.32 -10.64
C ILE A 331 2.62 -10.75 -11.09
N ARG A 332 2.65 -9.90 -12.11
CA ARG A 332 1.46 -9.38 -12.78
C ARG A 332 1.28 -10.13 -14.10
N ILE A 333 0.14 -10.76 -14.25
CA ILE A 333 -0.27 -11.54 -15.42
C ILE A 333 -1.42 -10.82 -16.14
#